data_8db48aaa6afb4f22aa92b732bf45eba1
#
_entry.id   8db48aaa6afb4f22aa92b732bf45eba1
#
_cell.length_a   1.000
_cell.length_b   1.000
_cell.length_c   1.000
_cell.angle_alpha   90.00
_cell.angle_beta   90.00
_cell.angle_gamma   90.00
#
_symmetry.space_group_name_H-M   'P 1'
#
loop_
_entity.id
_entity.type
_entity.pdbx_description
1 polymer ?
#
loop_
_entity_poly.entity_id
_entity_poly.type
_entity_poly.pdbx_seq_one_letter_code
_entity_poly.pdbx_strand_id
1 'polypeptide(L)'
;MAVNISCEYLGDLHVRAVHGPSGHVIVTDAPVDNQGKGEGFSPTDLAATAMATCFLTILGIHARNTGLDLRGARASVAKHMTTTPPRRIAKLVVDITMPPGVPPDVRDRLVRAAEACPVKQSFHPDTEIVLTWKWQS
;
A
#
# COMPACT_ATOMS: atom_id res chain seq x y z
N MET A 1 -6.02 10.79 18.60
CA MET A 1 -7.00 9.68 18.51
C MET A 1 -6.27 8.40 18.16
N ALA A 2 -6.53 7.34 18.91
CA ALA A 2 -5.90 6.05 18.66
C ALA A 2 -6.89 5.09 18.00
N VAL A 3 -6.40 4.30 17.04
CA VAL A 3 -7.16 3.19 16.46
C VAL A 3 -6.57 1.90 17.02
N ASN A 4 -7.43 1.09 17.64
CA ASN A 4 -7.01 -0.16 18.25
C ASN A 4 -7.26 -1.34 17.31
N ILE A 5 -6.25 -2.19 17.16
CA ILE A 5 -6.31 -3.40 16.35
C ILE A 5 -5.89 -4.55 17.26
N SER A 6 -6.70 -5.62 17.28
CA SER A 6 -6.42 -6.80 18.08
C SER A 6 -5.91 -7.93 17.18
N CYS A 7 -4.85 -8.60 17.59
CA CYS A 7 -4.27 -9.69 16.83
C CYS A 7 -4.16 -10.94 17.69
N GLU A 8 -4.49 -12.10 17.11
CA GLU A 8 -4.42 -13.40 17.78
C GLU A 8 -3.71 -14.41 16.88
N TYR A 9 -2.72 -15.10 17.45
CA TYR A 9 -2.03 -16.17 16.74
C TYR A 9 -2.91 -17.42 16.74
N LEU A 10 -3.21 -17.92 15.53
CA LEU A 10 -4.09 -19.09 15.36
C LEU A 10 -3.34 -20.41 15.25
N GLY A 11 -2.02 -20.38 15.23
CA GLY A 11 -1.20 -21.55 14.90
C GLY A 11 -0.92 -21.63 13.39
N ASP A 12 -0.01 -22.47 13.02
CA ASP A 12 0.39 -22.71 11.63
C ASP A 12 0.76 -21.42 10.89
N LEU A 13 1.39 -20.47 11.63
CA LEU A 13 1.88 -19.19 11.11
C LEU A 13 0.77 -18.25 10.59
N HIS A 14 -0.47 -18.48 11.03
CA HIS A 14 -1.62 -17.62 10.72
C HIS A 14 -1.94 -16.71 11.90
N VAL A 15 -2.28 -15.46 11.60
CA VAL A 15 -2.67 -14.47 12.61
C VAL A 15 -3.97 -13.82 12.17
N ARG A 16 -4.94 -13.76 13.09
CA ARG A 16 -6.21 -13.07 12.88
C ARG A 16 -6.11 -11.66 13.43
N ALA A 17 -6.43 -10.67 12.64
CA ALA A 17 -6.42 -9.27 13.04
C ALA A 17 -7.83 -8.67 12.91
N VAL A 18 -8.24 -7.92 13.92
CA VAL A 18 -9.56 -7.28 13.98
C VAL A 18 -9.39 -5.77 14.09
N HIS A 19 -9.98 -5.04 13.17
CA HIS A 19 -10.04 -3.58 13.21
C HIS A 19 -11.07 -3.18 14.25
N GLY A 20 -10.63 -2.57 15.37
CA GLY A 20 -11.51 -2.24 16.49
C GLY A 20 -12.73 -1.42 16.10
N PRO A 21 -12.57 -0.29 15.37
CA PRO A 21 -13.72 0.57 15.06
C PRO A 21 -14.79 -0.08 14.18
N SER A 22 -14.41 -0.93 13.21
CA SER A 22 -15.37 -1.50 12.24
C SER A 22 -15.69 -2.97 12.49
N GLY A 23 -14.85 -3.67 13.24
CA GLY A 23 -14.95 -5.12 13.39
C GLY A 23 -14.47 -5.90 12.18
N HIS A 24 -13.91 -5.22 11.17
CA HIS A 24 -13.38 -5.89 9.98
C HIS A 24 -12.23 -6.84 10.34
N VAL A 25 -12.19 -8.01 9.72
CA VAL A 25 -11.24 -9.07 10.05
C VAL A 25 -10.39 -9.41 8.83
N ILE A 26 -9.08 -9.56 9.05
CA ILE A 26 -8.16 -10.13 8.07
C ILE A 26 -7.38 -11.26 8.75
N VAL A 27 -6.90 -12.22 7.95
CA VAL A 27 -6.04 -13.30 8.43
C VAL A 27 -4.76 -13.29 7.60
N THR A 28 -3.61 -13.25 8.27
CA THR A 28 -2.31 -13.29 7.61
C THR A 28 -1.72 -14.70 7.63
N ASP A 29 -0.82 -14.97 6.69
CA ASP A 29 0.01 -16.17 6.67
C ASP A 29 1.46 -15.74 6.46
N ALA A 30 2.40 -16.57 6.86
CA ALA A 30 3.80 -16.34 6.52
C ALA A 30 4.01 -16.58 5.02
N PRO A 31 4.97 -15.87 4.40
CA PRO A 31 5.23 -16.06 2.97
C PRO A 31 5.91 -17.41 2.71
N VAL A 32 5.78 -17.90 1.48
CA VAL A 32 6.36 -19.19 1.07
C VAL A 32 7.87 -19.22 1.29
N ASP A 33 8.56 -18.11 1.06
CA ASP A 33 10.02 -18.01 1.24
C ASP A 33 10.43 -17.87 2.71
N ASN A 34 9.47 -17.91 3.65
CA ASN A 34 9.74 -17.85 5.08
C ASN A 34 8.79 -18.78 5.86
N GLN A 35 8.78 -20.06 5.48
CA GLN A 35 8.10 -21.18 6.16
C GLN A 35 6.57 -21.18 6.06
N GLY A 36 5.96 -20.20 5.41
CA GLY A 36 4.51 -20.15 5.24
C GLY A 36 4.03 -20.87 4.02
N LYS A 37 2.70 -20.97 3.88
CA LYS A 37 2.03 -21.57 2.72
C LYS A 37 1.61 -20.54 1.68
N GLY A 38 1.70 -19.25 2.01
CA GLY A 38 1.28 -18.18 1.11
C GLY A 38 -0.23 -18.20 0.84
N GLU A 39 -1.03 -18.59 1.83
CA GLU A 39 -2.49 -18.71 1.67
C GLU A 39 -3.20 -17.35 1.73
N GLY A 40 -2.48 -16.30 2.01
CA GLY A 40 -3.00 -14.93 2.07
C GLY A 40 -1.87 -13.94 2.14
N PHE A 41 -2.19 -12.71 2.53
CA PHE A 41 -1.18 -11.66 2.70
C PHE A 41 -0.27 -12.00 3.89
N SER A 42 1.03 -11.89 3.69
CA SER A 42 1.97 -11.88 4.82
C SER A 42 1.96 -10.48 5.46
N PRO A 43 2.53 -10.32 6.66
CA PRO A 43 2.66 -8.99 7.26
C PRO A 43 3.40 -7.98 6.36
N THR A 44 4.47 -8.39 5.69
CA THR A 44 5.17 -7.49 4.77
C THR A 44 4.38 -7.23 3.49
N ASP A 45 3.56 -8.18 3.04
CA ASP A 45 2.61 -7.94 1.94
C ASP A 45 1.59 -6.86 2.33
N LEU A 46 1.10 -6.88 3.58
CA LEU A 46 0.19 -5.85 4.08
C LEU A 46 0.87 -4.47 4.10
N ALA A 47 2.13 -4.41 4.49
CA ALA A 47 2.88 -3.16 4.46
C ALA A 47 3.00 -2.62 3.03
N ALA A 48 3.28 -3.49 2.07
CA ALA A 48 3.32 -3.12 0.65
C ALA A 48 1.94 -2.65 0.16
N THR A 49 0.89 -3.37 0.54
CA THR A 49 -0.49 -3.02 0.20
C THR A 49 -0.86 -1.66 0.79
N ALA A 50 -0.45 -1.39 2.03
CA ALA A 50 -0.69 -0.10 2.68
C ALA A 50 -0.11 1.04 1.85
N MET A 51 1.07 0.87 1.28
CA MET A 51 1.70 1.89 0.44
C MET A 51 0.84 2.19 -0.80
N ALA A 52 0.46 1.15 -1.55
CA ALA A 52 -0.33 1.33 -2.78
C ALA A 52 -1.72 1.90 -2.49
N THR A 53 -2.39 1.38 -1.46
CA THR A 53 -3.73 1.87 -1.10
C THR A 53 -3.69 3.29 -0.58
N CYS A 54 -2.62 3.67 0.12
CA CYS A 54 -2.46 5.05 0.60
C CYS A 54 -2.33 6.02 -0.57
N PHE A 55 -1.52 5.71 -1.58
CA PHE A 55 -1.39 6.55 -2.77
C PHE A 55 -2.76 6.77 -3.41
N LEU A 56 -3.52 5.69 -3.64
CA LEU A 56 -4.84 5.80 -4.26
C LEU A 56 -5.83 6.58 -3.40
N THR A 57 -5.77 6.40 -2.07
CA THR A 57 -6.64 7.14 -1.15
C THR A 57 -6.35 8.63 -1.18
N ILE A 58 -5.08 9.01 -1.15
CA ILE A 58 -4.67 10.43 -1.23
C ILE A 58 -5.14 11.05 -2.56
N LEU A 59 -5.00 10.31 -3.66
CA LEU A 59 -5.50 10.78 -4.96
C LEU A 59 -7.02 10.98 -4.90
N GLY A 60 -7.75 10.06 -4.27
CA GLY A 60 -9.20 10.17 -4.10
C GLY A 60 -9.61 11.37 -3.27
N ILE A 61 -8.86 11.68 -2.20
CA ILE A 61 -9.12 12.86 -1.37
C ILE A 61 -8.90 14.13 -2.21
N HIS A 62 -7.82 14.19 -2.97
CA HIS A 62 -7.53 15.32 -3.84
C HIS A 62 -8.63 15.49 -4.89
N ALA A 63 -9.07 14.40 -5.49
CA ALA A 63 -10.16 14.40 -6.47
C ALA A 63 -11.45 14.98 -5.88
N ARG A 64 -11.80 14.53 -4.67
CA ARG A 64 -13.00 15.03 -3.97
C ARG A 64 -12.92 16.54 -3.75
N ASN A 65 -11.75 17.05 -3.39
CA ASN A 65 -11.58 18.47 -3.07
C ASN A 65 -11.51 19.36 -4.30
N THR A 66 -11.25 18.81 -5.48
CA THR A 66 -11.04 19.58 -6.71
C THR A 66 -12.07 19.28 -7.79
N GLY A 67 -13.08 18.46 -7.52
CA GLY A 67 -14.13 18.12 -8.47
C GLY A 67 -13.70 17.16 -9.56
N LEU A 68 -12.57 16.48 -9.40
CA LEU A 68 -12.14 15.44 -10.34
C LEU A 68 -12.79 14.09 -9.98
N ASP A 69 -12.96 13.24 -10.99
CA ASP A 69 -13.38 11.86 -10.78
C ASP A 69 -12.23 10.94 -11.19
N LEU A 70 -11.64 10.30 -10.21
CA LEU A 70 -10.51 9.38 -10.43
C LEU A 70 -10.90 7.92 -10.24
N ARG A 71 -12.21 7.60 -10.29
CA ARG A 71 -12.65 6.20 -10.22
C ARG A 71 -12.02 5.40 -11.35
N GLY A 72 -11.56 4.20 -11.03
CA GLY A 72 -10.85 3.36 -11.96
C GLY A 72 -9.34 3.51 -11.92
N ALA A 73 -8.81 4.48 -11.14
CA ALA A 73 -7.37 4.52 -10.87
C ALA A 73 -6.93 3.21 -10.24
N ARG A 74 -5.81 2.68 -10.68
CA ARG A 74 -5.29 1.39 -10.22
C ARG A 74 -3.83 1.51 -9.83
N ALA A 75 -3.42 0.65 -8.92
CA ALA A 75 -2.01 0.52 -8.56
C ALA A 75 -1.64 -0.95 -8.44
N SER A 76 -0.45 -1.29 -8.87
CA SER A 76 0.18 -2.55 -8.54
C SER A 76 1.44 -2.26 -7.74
N VAL A 77 1.81 -3.18 -6.84
CA VAL A 77 3.02 -3.04 -6.04
C VAL A 77 3.82 -4.34 -6.08
N ALA A 78 5.11 -4.23 -6.40
CA ALA A 78 6.04 -5.32 -6.32
C ALA A 78 6.91 -5.13 -5.08
N LYS A 79 6.91 -6.11 -4.19
CA LYS A 79 7.65 -6.08 -2.94
C LYS A 79 8.93 -6.89 -3.10
N HIS A 80 10.07 -6.25 -2.83
CA HIS A 80 11.38 -6.90 -2.85
C HIS A 80 11.98 -6.89 -1.44
N MET A 81 12.29 -8.09 -0.94
CA MET A 81 12.93 -8.25 0.36
C MET A 81 14.44 -8.16 0.23
N THR A 82 15.13 -7.83 1.33
CA THR A 82 16.60 -7.86 1.36
C THR A 82 17.11 -9.28 1.19
N THR A 83 18.31 -9.41 0.60
CA THR A 83 18.99 -10.69 0.43
C THR A 83 20.01 -10.96 1.54
N THR A 84 20.30 -9.94 2.35
CA THR A 84 21.25 -10.04 3.50
C THR A 84 20.53 -9.59 4.76
N PRO A 85 20.91 -10.16 5.93
CA PRO A 85 20.35 -9.73 7.21
C PRO A 85 20.65 -8.24 7.51
N PRO A 86 19.74 -7.54 8.19
CA PRO A 86 18.46 -8.02 8.68
C PRO A 86 17.43 -8.14 7.56
N ARG A 87 16.53 -9.11 7.68
CA ARG A 87 15.44 -9.28 6.73
C ARG A 87 14.46 -8.10 6.84
N ARG A 88 14.27 -7.38 5.76
CA ARG A 88 13.33 -6.25 5.69
C ARG A 88 12.88 -6.02 4.25
N ILE A 89 11.90 -5.16 4.07
CA ILE A 89 11.51 -4.71 2.73
C ILE A 89 12.62 -3.82 2.20
N ALA A 90 13.28 -4.25 1.11
CA ALA A 90 14.34 -3.50 0.48
C ALA A 90 13.80 -2.45 -0.49
N LYS A 91 12.71 -2.80 -1.21
CA LYS A 91 12.21 -1.97 -2.30
C LYS A 91 10.74 -2.26 -2.56
N LEU A 92 9.98 -1.21 -2.80
CA LEU A 92 8.61 -1.30 -3.31
C LEU A 92 8.55 -0.58 -4.66
N VAL A 93 8.10 -1.29 -5.68
CA VAL A 93 7.85 -0.70 -7.01
C VAL A 93 6.34 -0.57 -7.16
N VAL A 94 5.86 0.66 -7.20
CA VAL A 94 4.42 0.94 -7.30
C VAL A 94 4.14 1.58 -8.65
N ASP A 95 3.30 0.91 -9.45
CA ASP A 95 2.88 1.39 -10.75
C ASP A 95 1.44 1.88 -10.65
N ILE A 96 1.20 3.17 -10.86
CA ILE A 96 -0.13 3.76 -10.81
C ILE A 96 -0.63 4.02 -12.23
N THR A 97 -1.79 3.47 -12.55
CA THR A 97 -2.48 3.71 -13.82
C THR A 97 -3.68 4.59 -13.54
N MET A 98 -3.68 5.79 -14.10
CA MET A 98 -4.76 6.75 -13.93
C MET A 98 -5.88 6.50 -14.93
N PRO A 99 -7.12 6.86 -14.61
CA PRO A 99 -8.22 6.76 -15.57
C PRO A 99 -8.05 7.78 -16.71
N PRO A 100 -8.74 7.58 -17.82
CA PRO A 100 -8.74 8.57 -18.91
C PRO A 100 -9.29 9.92 -18.46
N GLY A 101 -8.87 10.99 -19.13
CA GLY A 101 -9.46 12.30 -18.96
C GLY A 101 -8.90 13.14 -17.82
N VAL A 102 -7.79 12.73 -17.20
CA VAL A 102 -7.14 13.58 -16.20
C VAL A 102 -6.44 14.73 -16.93
N PRO A 103 -6.82 15.99 -16.64
CA PRO A 103 -6.19 17.12 -17.33
C PRO A 103 -4.69 17.18 -17.09
N PRO A 104 -3.88 17.46 -18.12
CA PRO A 104 -2.42 17.51 -17.94
C PRO A 104 -1.94 18.54 -16.92
N ASP A 105 -2.67 19.64 -16.78
CA ASP A 105 -2.27 20.73 -15.86
C ASP A 105 -2.42 20.38 -14.38
N VAL A 106 -3.15 19.31 -14.02
CA VAL A 106 -3.29 18.87 -12.62
C VAL A 106 -2.37 17.71 -12.27
N ARG A 107 -1.68 17.12 -13.24
CA ARG A 107 -0.87 15.90 -13.00
C ARG A 107 0.22 16.12 -11.97
N ASP A 108 0.94 17.25 -12.03
CA ASP A 108 2.02 17.52 -11.07
C ASP A 108 1.51 17.64 -9.64
N ARG A 109 0.32 18.23 -9.46
CA ARG A 109 -0.30 18.33 -8.12
C ARG A 109 -0.68 16.95 -7.58
N LEU A 110 -1.21 16.09 -8.44
CA LEU A 110 -1.55 14.71 -8.05
C LEU A 110 -0.31 13.92 -7.64
N VAL A 111 0.77 14.04 -8.40
CA VAL A 111 2.05 13.38 -8.09
C VAL A 111 2.57 13.85 -6.74
N ARG A 112 2.59 15.17 -6.50
CA ARG A 112 3.06 15.72 -5.22
C ARG A 112 2.18 15.28 -4.05
N ALA A 113 0.86 15.22 -4.25
CA ALA A 113 -0.05 14.75 -3.21
C ALA A 113 0.24 13.29 -2.84
N ALA A 114 0.42 12.42 -3.81
CA ALA A 114 0.77 11.03 -3.57
C ALA A 114 2.12 10.89 -2.84
N GLU A 115 3.12 11.68 -3.25
CA GLU A 115 4.45 11.64 -2.63
C GLU A 115 4.43 12.03 -1.15
N ALA A 116 3.42 12.76 -0.70
CA ALA A 116 3.25 13.15 0.70
C ALA A 116 2.47 12.12 1.53
N CYS A 117 2.22 10.95 0.99
CA CYS A 117 1.45 9.88 1.63
C CYS A 117 2.01 9.52 3.02
N PRO A 118 1.15 9.44 4.07
CA PRO A 118 1.61 9.12 5.43
C PRO A 118 2.30 7.77 5.54
N VAL A 119 1.87 6.77 4.78
CA VAL A 119 2.52 5.45 4.80
C VAL A 119 3.96 5.57 4.27
N LYS A 120 4.16 6.32 3.18
CA LYS A 120 5.51 6.57 2.65
C LYS A 120 6.39 7.24 3.68
N GLN A 121 5.86 8.23 4.40
CA GLN A 121 6.60 8.93 5.46
C GLN A 121 6.96 8.03 6.65
N SER A 122 6.27 6.90 6.81
CA SER A 122 6.43 5.99 7.94
C SER A 122 7.35 4.81 7.63
N PHE A 123 7.74 4.63 6.38
CA PHE A 123 8.63 3.54 5.99
C PHE A 123 10.07 3.82 6.38
N HIS A 124 10.85 2.76 6.54
CA HIS A 124 12.27 2.87 6.83
C HIS A 124 12.97 3.66 5.71
N PRO A 125 13.87 4.60 6.05
CA PRO A 125 14.53 5.42 5.03
C PRO A 125 15.38 4.61 4.05
N ASP A 126 15.84 3.42 4.43
CA ASP A 126 16.60 2.54 3.54
C ASP A 126 15.72 1.75 2.57
N THR A 127 14.39 1.80 2.71
CA THR A 127 13.48 1.17 1.76
C THR A 127 13.34 2.07 0.54
N GLU A 128 13.77 1.57 -0.61
CA GLU A 128 13.61 2.30 -1.87
C GLU A 128 12.16 2.22 -2.33
N ILE A 129 11.54 3.35 -2.61
CA ILE A 129 10.17 3.41 -3.11
C ILE A 129 10.21 4.01 -4.50
N VAL A 130 9.88 3.19 -5.50
CA VAL A 130 9.85 3.60 -6.91
C VAL A 130 8.40 3.75 -7.31
N LEU A 131 8.01 4.95 -7.70
CA LEU A 131 6.64 5.28 -8.08
C LEU A 131 6.61 5.65 -9.55
N THR A 132 5.86 4.90 -10.35
CA THR A 132 5.70 5.15 -11.77
C THR A 132 4.24 5.46 -12.09
N TRP A 133 4.02 6.33 -13.05
CA TRP A 133 2.71 6.82 -13.43
C TRP A 133 2.42 6.50 -14.88
N LYS A 134 1.21 5.99 -15.12
CA LYS A 134 0.69 5.82 -16.48
C LYS A 134 -0.55 6.69 -16.63
N TRP A 135 -0.43 7.69 -17.46
CA TRP A 135 -1.51 8.61 -17.78
C TRP A 135 -2.19 8.16 -19.08
N GLN A 136 -3.51 8.26 -19.10
CA GLN A 136 -4.31 7.91 -20.28
C GLN A 136 -4.97 9.17 -20.86
N SER A 137 -5.16 9.17 -22.16
CA SER A 137 -5.80 10.29 -22.87
C SER A 137 -7.29 10.40 -22.54
#